data_c756b99b5f31a6a272e952c1ee2f7919
#
_entry.id   c756b99b5f31a6a272e952c1ee2f7919
#
_cell.length_a   1.000
_cell.length_b   1.000
_cell.length_c   1.000
_cell.angle_alpha   90.00
_cell.angle_beta   90.00
_cell.angle_gamma   90.00
#
_symmetry.space_group_name_H-M   'P 1'
#
loop_
_entity.id
_entity.type
_entity.pdbx_description
1 polymer ?
#
loop_
_entity_poly.entity_id
_entity_poly.type
_entity_poly.pdbx_seq_one_letter_code
_entity_poly.pdbx_strand_id
1 'polypeptide(L)' 'MTENDTAHHSEQTKANLKSRLNRIEGQVRAINRMIEDDVYCDDVLTQIKATRSALNSVATKLLDHHLSLIHI' A
#
# COMPACT_ATOMS: atom_id res chain seq x y z
N MET A 1 -11.54 4.76 25.57
CA MET A 1 -11.43 5.01 24.98
C MET A 1 -11.74 4.98 24.16
N THR A 2 -11.67 4.93 23.85
CA THR A 2 -12.12 4.69 23.08
C THR A 2 -12.57 5.64 22.24
N GLU A 3 -12.63 6.65 22.50
CA GLU A 3 -13.09 7.74 21.85
C GLU A 3 -12.65 7.83 20.43
N ASN A 4 -11.59 7.27 20.09
CA ASN A 4 -11.14 7.33 18.72
C ASN A 4 -11.26 6.00 18.04
N ASP A 5 -12.16 5.17 18.51
CA ASP A 5 -12.30 3.83 17.96
C ASP A 5 -12.68 3.86 16.49
N THR A 6 -13.49 4.84 16.07
CA THR A 6 -13.93 4.89 14.69
C THR A 6 -12.79 5.21 13.73
N ALA A 7 -11.78 5.95 14.18
CA ALA A 7 -10.64 6.31 13.35
C ALA A 7 -9.40 5.48 13.68
N HIS A 8 -9.52 4.64 14.67
CA HIS A 8 -8.38 3.90 15.20
C HIS A 8 -8.34 2.49 14.64
N HIS A 9 -7.21 2.09 14.12
CA HIS A 9 -7.00 0.73 13.64
C HIS A 9 -6.25 -0.05 14.70
N SER A 10 -6.52 -1.35 14.78
CA SER A 10 -5.81 -2.20 15.71
C SER A 10 -4.32 -2.19 15.39
N GLU A 11 -3.52 -2.54 16.39
CA GLU A 11 -2.07 -2.60 16.19
C GLU A 11 -1.70 -3.59 15.11
N GLN A 12 -2.43 -4.70 15.03
CA GLN A 12 -2.15 -5.68 14.01
C GLN A 12 -2.50 -5.15 12.62
N THR A 13 -3.60 -4.44 12.50
CA THR A 13 -3.99 -3.83 11.23
C THR A 13 -2.97 -2.80 10.81
N LYS A 14 -2.53 -1.96 11.75
CA LYS A 14 -1.51 -0.96 11.46
C LYS A 14 -0.21 -1.62 11.00
N ALA A 15 0.21 -2.65 11.70
CA ALA A 15 1.45 -3.35 11.34
C ALA A 15 1.34 -3.94 9.95
N ASN A 16 0.18 -4.49 9.61
CA ASN A 16 -0.04 -5.09 8.31
C ASN A 16 0.04 -4.03 7.20
N LEU A 17 -0.66 -2.92 7.39
CA LEU A 17 -0.66 -1.85 6.41
C LEU A 17 0.72 -1.24 6.23
N LYS A 18 1.42 -1.02 7.33
CA LYS A 18 2.76 -0.44 7.27
C LYS A 18 3.74 -1.39 6.58
N SER A 19 3.61 -2.68 6.83
CA SER A 19 4.46 -3.67 6.19
C SER A 19 4.27 -3.65 4.68
N ARG A 20 3.01 -3.55 4.23
CA ARG A 20 2.69 -3.48 2.82
C ARG A 20 3.24 -2.20 2.20
N LEU A 21 3.11 -1.08 2.91
CA LEU A 21 3.61 0.19 2.41
C LEU A 21 5.13 0.21 2.35
N ASN A 22 5.79 -0.42 3.31
CA ASN A 22 7.24 -0.52 3.28
C ASN A 22 7.71 -1.31 2.05
N ARG A 23 6.99 -2.35 1.69
CA ARG A 23 7.30 -3.11 0.49
C ARG A 23 7.09 -2.27 -0.76
N ILE A 24 6.01 -1.50 -0.79
CA ILE A 24 5.72 -0.61 -1.92
C ILE A 24 6.80 0.46 -2.05
N GLU A 25 7.26 0.97 -0.94
CA GLU A 25 8.35 1.93 -0.94
C GLU A 25 9.59 1.35 -1.62
N GLY A 26 9.90 0.10 -1.31
CA GLY A 26 11.00 -0.59 -1.95
C GLY A 26 10.78 -0.76 -3.44
N GLN A 27 9.55 -1.03 -3.85
CA GLN A 27 9.23 -1.15 -5.26
C GLN A 27 9.40 0.17 -6.00
N VAL A 28 9.02 1.26 -5.36
CA VAL A 28 9.22 2.59 -5.96
C VAL A 28 10.70 2.87 -6.14
N ARG A 29 11.50 2.56 -5.14
CA ARG A 29 12.95 2.75 -5.26
C ARG A 29 13.53 1.89 -6.38
N ALA A 30 13.01 0.69 -6.55
CA ALA A 30 13.47 -0.18 -7.64
C ALA A 30 13.13 0.41 -9.00
N ILE A 31 11.91 0.99 -9.12
CA ILE A 31 11.52 1.63 -10.37
C ILE A 31 12.44 2.80 -10.68
N ASN A 32 12.78 3.56 -9.65
CA ASN A 32 13.69 4.69 -9.80
C ASN A 32 15.03 4.24 -10.36
N ARG A 33 15.55 3.14 -9.84
CA ARG A 33 16.81 2.57 -10.33
C ARG A 33 16.70 2.06 -11.75
N MET A 34 15.56 1.46 -12.09
CA MET A 34 15.35 0.98 -13.44
C MET A 34 15.40 2.12 -14.45
N ILE A 35 14.80 3.25 -14.09
CA ILE A 35 14.84 4.43 -14.95
C ILE A 35 16.25 4.95 -15.06
N GLU A 36 16.96 4.99 -13.93
CA GLU A 36 18.35 5.44 -13.91
C GLU A 36 19.22 4.59 -14.79
N ASP A 37 18.98 3.30 -14.83
CA ASP A 37 19.79 2.33 -15.55
C ASP A 37 19.29 2.09 -16.97
N ASP A 38 18.33 2.90 -17.44
CA ASP A 38 17.81 2.78 -18.80
C ASP A 38 17.26 1.39 -19.12
N VAL A 39 16.61 0.78 -18.14
CA VAL A 39 15.96 -0.50 -18.35
C VAL A 39 14.82 -0.33 -19.36
N TYR A 40 14.59 -1.38 -20.14
CA TYR A 40 13.59 -1.35 -21.18
C TYR A 40 12.24 -0.89 -20.67
N CYS A 41 11.61 0.00 -21.43
CA CYS A 41 10.41 0.71 -21.01
C CYS A 41 9.27 -0.23 -20.60
N ASP A 42 9.07 -1.33 -21.33
CA ASP A 42 8.00 -2.26 -21.01
C ASP A 42 8.19 -2.90 -19.64
N ASP A 43 9.44 -3.16 -19.27
CA ASP A 43 9.72 -3.75 -17.97
C ASP A 43 9.45 -2.73 -16.86
N VAL A 44 9.78 -1.47 -17.10
CA VAL A 44 9.51 -0.41 -16.14
C VAL A 44 8.00 -0.27 -15.95
N LEU A 45 7.26 -0.27 -17.04
CA LEU A 45 5.80 -0.15 -16.98
C LEU A 45 5.18 -1.32 -16.23
N THR A 46 5.70 -2.51 -16.42
CA THR A 46 5.22 -3.68 -15.69
C THR A 46 5.39 -3.49 -14.19
N GLN A 47 6.55 -2.96 -13.78
CA GLN A 47 6.81 -2.70 -12.38
C GLN A 47 5.90 -1.61 -11.82
N ILE A 48 5.65 -0.58 -12.62
CA ILE A 48 4.75 0.50 -12.21
C ILE A 48 3.34 -0.05 -12.00
N LYS A 49 2.88 -0.88 -12.92
CA LYS A 49 1.53 -1.46 -12.79
C LYS A 49 1.42 -2.35 -11.57
N ALA A 50 2.47 -3.13 -11.29
CA ALA A 50 2.47 -3.99 -10.11
C ALA A 50 2.44 -3.15 -8.83
N THR A 51 3.19 -2.05 -8.80
CA THR A 51 3.24 -1.18 -7.64
C THR A 51 1.88 -0.49 -7.44
N ARG A 52 1.27 -0.04 -8.52
CA ARG A 52 -0.06 0.55 -8.45
C ARG A 52 -1.08 -0.44 -7.92
N SER A 53 -0.99 -1.68 -8.37
CA SER A 53 -1.87 -2.75 -7.92
C SER A 53 -1.70 -2.99 -6.42
N ALA A 54 -0.46 -2.95 -5.95
CA ALA A 54 -0.17 -3.13 -4.54
C ALA A 54 -0.76 -1.99 -3.71
N LEU A 55 -0.67 -0.76 -4.21
CA LEU A 55 -1.28 0.39 -3.54
C LEU A 55 -2.80 0.26 -3.51
N ASN A 56 -3.39 -0.20 -4.60
CA ASN A 56 -4.83 -0.42 -4.62
C ASN A 56 -5.24 -1.45 -3.58
N SER A 57 -4.42 -2.46 -3.38
CA SER A 57 -4.70 -3.48 -2.38
C SER A 57 -4.69 -2.88 -0.97
N VAL A 58 -3.75 -1.99 -0.69
CA VAL A 58 -3.71 -1.31 0.59
C VAL A 58 -4.97 -0.45 0.77
N ALA A 59 -5.35 0.27 -0.28
CA ALA A 59 -6.53 1.11 -0.23
C ALA A 59 -7.78 0.28 0.03
N THR A 60 -7.89 -0.88 -0.61
CA THR A 60 -9.04 -1.76 -0.43
C THR A 60 -9.11 -2.27 1.00
N LYS A 61 -7.98 -2.68 1.54
CA LYS A 61 -7.94 -3.17 2.91
C LYS A 61 -8.30 -2.07 3.90
N LEU A 62 -7.82 -0.87 3.66
CA LEU A 62 -8.11 0.25 4.51
C LEU A 62 -9.60 0.60 4.46
N LEU A 63 -10.17 0.60 3.25
CA LEU A 63 -11.57 0.90 3.06
C LEU A 63 -12.45 -0.17 3.71
N ASP A 64 -12.10 -1.43 3.52
CA ASP A 64 -12.85 -2.53 4.13
C ASP A 64 -12.86 -2.41 5.64
N HIS A 65 -11.72 -2.08 6.22
CA HIS A 65 -11.62 -1.92 7.65
C HIS A 65 -12.47 -0.73 8.12
N HIS A 66 -12.42 0.36 7.37
CA HIS A 66 -13.20 1.55 7.70
C HIS A 66 -14.70 1.26 7.62
N LEU A 67 -15.13 0.58 6.56
CA LEU A 67 -16.53 0.22 6.42
C LEU A 67 -16.98 -0.72 7.53
N SER A 68 -16.11 -1.62 7.93
CA SER A 68 -16.41 -2.52 9.03
C SER A 68 -16.63 -1.74 10.32
N LEU A 69 -15.85 -0.69 10.52
CA LEU A 69 -15.97 0.12 11.73
C LEU A 69 -17.26 0.92 11.74
N ILE A 70 -17.66 1.46 10.61
CA ILE A 70 -18.84 2.33 10.56
C ILE A 70 -20.11 1.56 10.29
N HIS A 71 -19.98 0.31 9.91
CA HIS A 71 -21.14 -0.50 9.58
C HIS A 71 -21.92 -0.91 10.83
N ILE A 72 -21.33 -0.78 11.95
CA ILE A 72 -21.97 -1.13 13.20
C ILE A 72 -23.08 -0.17 13.54
#